data_496b9cc5faabcbc2ddf6983a609f2093
#
_entry.id   496b9cc5faabcbc2ddf6983a609f2093
#
_cell.length_a   1.000
_cell.length_b   1.000
_cell.length_c   1.000
_cell.angle_alpha   90.00
_cell.angle_beta   90.00
_cell.angle_gamma   90.00
#
_symmetry.space_group_name_H-M   'P 1'
#
loop_
_entity.id
_entity.type
_entity.pdbx_description
1 polymer ?
#
loop_
_entity_poly.entity_id
_entity_poly.type
_entity_poly.pdbx_seq_one_letter_code
_entity_poly.pdbx_strand_id
1 'polypeptide(L)'
;MAMIRACLSGVLVLLSVTIAYAEGDPARGERSFSKCSACHIIDNPRTRMGPHLMGVVGRPAGSVADYNYSAAMKDTGAKGMVWTEDNLRAFLYSPKKLVPGTSMRFFGLWSEDEINDLIAYMKTVPAPQ
;
A
#
# COMPACT_ATOMS: atom_id res chain seq x y z
N MET A 1 -57.03 38.84 -5.23
CA MET A 1 -55.56 39.09 -5.38
C MET A 1 -54.86 37.93 -4.70
N ALA A 2 -54.38 36.94 -5.46
CA ALA A 2 -53.69 35.77 -4.96
C ALA A 2 -52.16 35.95 -5.13
N MET A 3 -51.44 35.99 -4.01
CA MET A 3 -49.97 36.08 -4.02
C MET A 3 -49.38 34.66 -4.15
N ILE A 4 -48.78 34.39 -5.28
CA ILE A 4 -48.01 33.15 -5.52
C ILE A 4 -46.63 33.33 -4.90
N ARG A 5 -46.34 32.58 -3.83
CA ARG A 5 -44.99 32.49 -3.25
C ARG A 5 -44.25 31.38 -3.96
N ALA A 6 -43.28 31.76 -4.81
CA ALA A 6 -42.34 30.83 -5.42
C ALA A 6 -41.28 30.43 -4.39
N CYS A 7 -41.29 29.16 -3.97
CA CYS A 7 -40.19 28.55 -3.21
C CYS A 7 -39.07 28.17 -4.18
N LEU A 8 -37.97 28.88 -4.16
CA LEU A 8 -36.73 28.44 -4.82
C LEU A 8 -36.06 27.41 -3.91
N SER A 9 -36.21 26.14 -4.25
CA SER A 9 -35.43 25.06 -3.65
C SER A 9 -34.04 25.03 -4.28
N GLY A 10 -33.05 25.58 -3.60
CA GLY A 10 -31.65 25.47 -4.00
C GLY A 10 -31.14 24.06 -3.77
N VAL A 11 -30.85 23.33 -4.83
CA VAL A 11 -30.17 22.03 -4.77
C VAL A 11 -28.67 22.28 -4.55
N LEU A 12 -28.20 22.01 -3.34
CA LEU A 12 -26.77 22.03 -3.01
C LEU A 12 -26.11 20.77 -3.56
N VAL A 13 -25.42 20.89 -4.70
CA VAL A 13 -24.61 19.81 -5.27
C VAL A 13 -23.29 19.75 -4.51
N LEU A 14 -23.15 18.76 -3.64
CA LEU A 14 -21.88 18.44 -2.99
C LEU A 14 -20.95 17.79 -4.02
N LEU A 15 -19.96 18.54 -4.53
CA LEU A 15 -18.87 17.99 -5.32
C LEU A 15 -17.96 17.19 -4.40
N SER A 16 -18.06 15.86 -4.48
CA SER A 16 -17.09 14.94 -3.85
C SER A 16 -15.78 15.00 -4.65
N VAL A 17 -14.76 15.64 -4.11
CA VAL A 17 -13.41 15.60 -4.67
C VAL A 17 -12.81 14.23 -4.35
N THR A 18 -12.80 13.31 -5.31
CA THR A 18 -12.02 12.09 -5.23
C THR A 18 -10.57 12.42 -5.56
N ILE A 19 -9.66 12.25 -4.61
CA ILE A 19 -8.23 12.34 -4.87
C ILE A 19 -7.86 11.07 -5.63
N ALA A 20 -7.75 11.17 -6.95
CA ALA A 20 -7.19 10.12 -7.78
C ALA A 20 -5.67 10.23 -7.71
N TYR A 21 -5.01 9.29 -7.05
CA TYR A 21 -3.57 9.11 -7.23
C TYR A 21 -3.32 8.69 -8.69
N ALA A 22 -2.26 9.23 -9.31
CA ALA A 22 -1.84 8.80 -10.63
C ALA A 22 -1.55 7.30 -10.58
N GLU A 23 -2.16 6.53 -11.50
CA GLU A 23 -1.84 5.10 -11.63
C GLU A 23 -0.36 4.95 -12.01
N GLY A 24 0.37 4.11 -11.25
CA GLY A 24 1.76 3.81 -11.53
C GLY A 24 1.91 2.90 -12.76
N ASP A 25 3.11 2.90 -13.33
CA ASP A 25 3.49 2.01 -14.43
C ASP A 25 4.13 0.72 -13.87
N PRO A 26 3.50 -0.46 -14.04
CA PRO A 26 4.04 -1.70 -13.50
C PRO A 26 5.38 -2.10 -14.13
N ALA A 27 5.67 -1.72 -15.37
CA ALA A 27 6.96 -2.02 -15.99
C ALA A 27 8.10 -1.16 -15.39
N ARG A 28 7.82 0.09 -15.01
CA ARG A 28 8.78 0.89 -14.23
C ARG A 28 8.91 0.34 -12.81
N GLY A 29 7.81 -0.09 -12.20
CA GLY A 29 7.80 -0.71 -10.88
C GLY A 29 8.62 -1.99 -10.81
N GLU A 30 8.55 -2.86 -11.82
CA GLU A 30 9.38 -4.05 -11.94
C GLU A 30 10.87 -3.71 -11.93
N ARG A 31 11.29 -2.70 -12.67
CA ARG A 31 12.69 -2.23 -12.65
C ARG A 31 13.10 -1.68 -11.28
N SER A 32 12.24 -0.90 -10.65
CA SER A 32 12.48 -0.35 -9.31
C SER A 32 12.53 -1.42 -8.23
N PHE A 33 11.88 -2.57 -8.43
CA PHE A 33 11.89 -3.70 -7.51
C PHE A 33 13.29 -4.28 -7.28
N SER A 34 14.26 -4.00 -8.16
CA SER A 34 15.66 -4.35 -7.94
C SER A 34 16.20 -3.86 -6.59
N LYS A 35 15.67 -2.76 -6.05
CA LYS A 35 16.01 -2.23 -4.72
C LYS A 35 15.50 -3.10 -3.57
N CYS A 36 14.54 -3.97 -3.83
CA CYS A 36 13.86 -4.83 -2.86
C CYS A 36 14.33 -6.30 -2.95
N SER A 37 14.81 -6.72 -4.12
CA SER A 37 15.09 -8.12 -4.47
C SER A 37 16.25 -8.73 -3.68
N ALA A 38 17.11 -7.93 -3.06
CA ALA A 38 18.15 -8.45 -2.16
C ALA A 38 17.55 -9.15 -0.92
N CYS A 39 16.39 -8.68 -0.46
CA CYS A 39 15.73 -9.16 0.75
C CYS A 39 14.40 -9.86 0.49
N HIS A 40 13.71 -9.55 -0.58
CA HIS A 40 12.36 -10.05 -0.88
C HIS A 40 12.30 -10.83 -2.18
N ILE A 41 11.47 -11.87 -2.19
CA ILE A 41 11.07 -12.60 -3.40
C ILE A 41 9.62 -12.24 -3.70
N ILE A 42 9.28 -12.01 -4.97
CA ILE A 42 7.93 -11.63 -5.37
C ILE A 42 7.26 -12.66 -6.28
N ASP A 43 8.02 -13.52 -6.92
CA ASP A 43 7.56 -14.48 -7.94
C ASP A 43 7.41 -15.92 -7.41
N ASN A 44 7.75 -16.16 -6.16
CA ASN A 44 7.52 -17.46 -5.49
C ASN A 44 7.35 -17.26 -3.96
N PRO A 45 6.76 -18.26 -3.24
CA PRO A 45 6.39 -18.09 -1.83
C PRO A 45 7.55 -18.34 -0.85
N ARG A 46 8.79 -18.32 -1.30
CA ARG A 46 9.95 -18.49 -0.40
C ARG A 46 10.32 -17.19 0.30
N THR A 47 10.71 -17.29 1.55
CA THR A 47 11.26 -16.18 2.32
C THR A 47 12.78 -16.08 2.16
N ARG A 48 13.28 -14.88 2.38
CA ARG A 48 14.72 -14.56 2.48
C ARG A 48 14.97 -13.78 3.76
N MET A 49 15.74 -12.69 3.68
CA MET A 49 15.91 -11.75 4.79
C MET A 49 14.58 -11.04 5.12
N GLY A 50 13.67 -10.93 4.16
CA GLY A 50 12.30 -10.46 4.31
C GLY A 50 11.28 -11.52 3.87
N PRO A 51 9.99 -11.33 4.20
CA PRO A 51 8.92 -12.19 3.72
C PRO A 51 8.76 -12.09 2.20
N HIS A 52 8.21 -13.14 1.55
CA HIS A 52 7.83 -13.01 0.16
C HIS A 52 6.76 -11.93 -0.04
N LEU A 53 6.71 -11.32 -1.21
CA LEU A 53 5.76 -10.25 -1.52
C LEU A 53 4.65 -10.67 -2.51
N MET A 54 4.49 -11.99 -2.77
CA MET A 54 3.36 -12.48 -3.56
C MET A 54 2.04 -12.07 -2.88
N GLY A 55 1.16 -11.45 -3.64
CA GLY A 55 -0.15 -11.01 -3.14
C GLY A 55 -0.11 -10.04 -1.98
N VAL A 56 0.96 -9.25 -1.86
CA VAL A 56 1.15 -8.32 -0.72
C VAL A 56 0.08 -7.24 -0.68
N VAL A 57 -0.41 -6.76 -1.82
CA VAL A 57 -1.48 -5.77 -1.87
C VAL A 57 -2.78 -6.40 -1.39
N GLY A 58 -3.34 -5.89 -0.31
CA GLY A 58 -4.54 -6.42 0.35
C GLY A 58 -4.27 -7.53 1.37
N ARG A 59 -3.01 -7.93 1.59
CA ARG A 59 -2.62 -8.96 2.56
C ARG A 59 -2.53 -8.37 3.98
N PRO A 60 -2.99 -9.08 5.03
CA PRO A 60 -2.76 -8.66 6.41
C PRO A 60 -1.27 -8.53 6.73
N ALA A 61 -0.89 -7.49 7.47
CA ALA A 61 0.49 -7.30 7.91
C ALA A 61 0.91 -8.45 8.84
N GLY A 62 2.17 -8.88 8.73
CA GLY A 62 2.71 -9.92 9.60
C GLY A 62 2.14 -11.32 9.36
N SER A 63 1.54 -11.61 8.21
CA SER A 63 0.74 -12.83 8.00
C SER A 63 1.44 -13.98 7.26
N VAL A 64 2.66 -13.81 6.76
CA VAL A 64 3.41 -14.91 6.13
C VAL A 64 3.86 -15.89 7.21
N ALA A 65 3.37 -17.14 7.14
CA ALA A 65 3.48 -18.12 8.24
C ALA A 65 4.93 -18.56 8.55
N ASP A 66 5.77 -18.66 7.53
CA ASP A 66 7.14 -19.15 7.63
C ASP A 66 8.20 -18.02 7.73
N TYR A 67 7.76 -16.79 8.02
CA TYR A 67 8.65 -15.65 8.26
C TYR A 67 8.60 -15.18 9.71
N ASN A 68 9.77 -14.98 10.30
CA ASN A 68 9.87 -14.46 11.67
C ASN A 68 9.88 -12.92 11.69
N TYR A 69 8.70 -12.33 11.74
CA TYR A 69 8.54 -10.86 11.82
C TYR A 69 9.07 -10.28 13.13
N SER A 70 9.41 -8.99 13.10
CA SER A 70 9.66 -8.21 14.31
C SER A 70 8.42 -8.18 15.21
N ALA A 71 8.63 -7.99 16.52
CA ALA A 71 7.53 -7.82 17.46
C ALA A 71 6.60 -6.66 17.04
N ALA A 72 7.19 -5.55 16.55
CA ALA A 72 6.43 -4.41 16.06
C ALA A 72 5.53 -4.76 14.88
N MET A 73 6.00 -5.55 13.92
CA MET A 73 5.19 -5.95 12.77
C MET A 73 4.10 -6.94 13.17
N LYS A 74 4.39 -7.88 14.08
CA LYS A 74 3.39 -8.81 14.64
C LYS A 74 2.27 -8.05 15.35
N ASP A 75 2.62 -7.06 16.18
CA ASP A 75 1.67 -6.23 16.89
C ASP A 75 0.81 -5.38 15.93
N THR A 76 1.44 -4.82 14.90
CA THR A 76 0.75 -4.08 13.84
C THR A 76 -0.27 -4.95 13.11
N GLY A 77 0.09 -6.17 12.77
CA GLY A 77 -0.83 -7.16 12.16
C GLY A 77 -1.96 -7.57 13.11
N ALA A 78 -1.65 -7.80 14.39
CA ALA A 78 -2.64 -8.14 15.42
C ALA A 78 -3.68 -7.02 15.63
N LYS A 79 -3.32 -5.78 15.39
CA LYS A 79 -4.22 -4.62 15.40
C LYS A 79 -5.05 -4.48 14.13
N GLY A 80 -4.93 -5.40 13.18
CA GLY A 80 -5.75 -5.46 11.97
C GLY A 80 -5.22 -4.66 10.78
N MET A 81 -3.94 -4.26 10.79
CA MET A 81 -3.37 -3.57 9.64
C MET A 81 -3.33 -4.48 8.40
N VAL A 82 -3.82 -3.97 7.29
CA VAL A 82 -3.78 -4.59 5.96
C VAL A 82 -2.90 -3.75 5.06
N TRP A 83 -2.15 -4.39 4.19
CA TRP A 83 -1.35 -3.72 3.16
C TRP A 83 -2.22 -3.17 2.03
N THR A 84 -3.06 -2.19 2.37
CA THR A 84 -3.75 -1.36 1.38
C THR A 84 -2.72 -0.56 0.57
N GLU A 85 -3.11 -0.03 -0.58
CA GLU A 85 -2.22 0.83 -1.35
C GLU A 85 -1.73 2.04 -0.53
N ASP A 86 -2.59 2.62 0.29
CA ASP A 86 -2.22 3.75 1.15
C ASP A 86 -1.22 3.37 2.25
N ASN A 87 -1.42 2.22 2.89
CA ASN A 87 -0.48 1.70 3.88
C ASN A 87 0.86 1.32 3.24
N LEU A 88 0.84 0.76 2.02
CA LEU A 88 2.07 0.49 1.26
C LEU A 88 2.79 1.79 0.89
N ARG A 89 2.08 2.83 0.44
CA ARG A 89 2.68 4.15 0.18
C ARG A 89 3.39 4.68 1.43
N ALA A 90 2.68 4.71 2.53
CA ALA A 90 3.23 5.20 3.80
C ALA A 90 4.44 4.38 4.26
N PHE A 91 4.40 3.06 4.12
CA PHE A 91 5.49 2.17 4.51
C PHE A 91 6.69 2.31 3.57
N LEU A 92 6.49 2.33 2.25
CA LEU A 92 7.56 2.51 1.27
C LEU A 92 8.20 3.89 1.37
N TYR A 93 7.43 4.91 1.73
CA TYR A 93 7.97 6.24 2.00
C TYR A 93 8.86 6.27 3.25
N SER A 94 8.41 5.66 4.34
CA SER A 94 9.17 5.58 5.60
C SER A 94 8.73 4.38 6.45
N PRO A 95 9.39 3.22 6.31
CA PRO A 95 9.03 2.02 7.07
C PRO A 95 9.01 2.23 8.57
N LYS A 96 10.03 2.91 9.11
CA LYS A 96 10.16 3.15 10.56
C LYS A 96 9.11 4.13 11.11
N LYS A 97 8.58 5.01 10.28
CA LYS A 97 7.53 5.94 10.69
C LYS A 97 6.18 5.24 10.81
N LEU A 98 5.85 4.36 9.86
CA LEU A 98 4.60 3.61 9.89
C LEU A 98 4.62 2.48 10.92
N VAL A 99 5.72 1.73 11.00
CA VAL A 99 5.91 0.62 11.93
C VAL A 99 7.19 0.86 12.75
N PRO A 100 7.11 1.67 13.82
CA PRO A 100 8.24 1.89 14.71
C PRO A 100 8.70 0.55 15.32
N GLY A 101 9.99 0.25 15.20
CA GLY A 101 10.56 -1.03 15.63
C GLY A 101 10.57 -2.13 14.55
N THR A 102 10.17 -1.81 13.31
CA THR A 102 10.36 -2.76 12.19
C THR A 102 11.81 -3.16 12.03
N SER A 103 12.04 -4.47 11.75
CA SER A 103 13.37 -4.99 11.44
C SER A 103 13.82 -4.72 10.00
N MET A 104 12.94 -4.22 9.14
CA MET A 104 13.27 -3.89 7.76
C MET A 104 14.27 -2.72 7.71
N ARG A 105 15.46 -3.01 7.19
CA ARG A 105 16.56 -2.04 7.06
C ARG A 105 16.49 -1.31 5.73
N PHE A 106 15.48 -0.46 5.60
CA PHE A 106 15.25 0.34 4.41
C PHE A 106 14.84 1.74 4.82
N PHE A 107 15.49 2.76 4.24
CA PHE A 107 15.22 4.15 4.64
C PHE A 107 13.94 4.72 4.05
N GLY A 108 13.48 4.15 2.95
CA GLY A 108 12.30 4.61 2.23
C GLY A 108 12.61 5.17 0.84
N LEU A 109 11.56 5.42 0.10
CA LEU A 109 11.57 6.06 -1.21
C LEU A 109 10.93 7.44 -1.10
N TRP A 110 11.52 8.43 -1.75
CA TRP A 110 11.03 9.81 -1.68
C TRP A 110 10.29 10.27 -2.93
N SER A 111 10.30 9.46 -3.99
CA SER A 111 9.54 9.71 -5.21
C SER A 111 8.18 9.05 -5.13
N GLU A 112 7.12 9.84 -5.13
CA GLU A 112 5.73 9.33 -5.17
C GLU A 112 5.46 8.52 -6.43
N ASP A 113 6.00 8.95 -7.59
CA ASP A 113 5.87 8.22 -8.85
C ASP A 113 6.52 6.83 -8.75
N GLU A 114 7.71 6.72 -8.17
CA GLU A 114 8.38 5.43 -7.97
C GLU A 114 7.60 4.52 -7.02
N ILE A 115 7.03 5.07 -5.96
CA ILE A 115 6.19 4.32 -5.02
C ILE A 115 4.92 3.81 -5.73
N ASN A 116 4.27 4.66 -6.52
CA ASN A 116 3.08 4.28 -7.28
C ASN A 116 3.40 3.21 -8.32
N ASP A 117 4.52 3.32 -9.02
CA ASP A 117 4.99 2.32 -9.98
C ASP A 117 5.25 0.96 -9.30
N LEU A 118 5.91 0.94 -8.15
CA LEU A 118 6.14 -0.27 -7.36
C LEU A 118 4.84 -0.92 -6.91
N ILE A 119 3.88 -0.14 -6.41
CA ILE A 119 2.57 -0.66 -6.01
C ILE A 119 1.83 -1.24 -7.21
N ALA A 120 1.87 -0.55 -8.36
CA ALA A 120 1.28 -1.04 -9.60
C ALA A 120 1.89 -2.40 -10.01
N TYR A 121 3.21 -2.55 -9.90
CA TYR A 121 3.88 -3.84 -10.15
C TYR A 121 3.45 -4.92 -9.14
N MET A 122 3.45 -4.61 -7.85
CA MET A 122 3.03 -5.56 -6.81
C MET A 122 1.60 -6.05 -6.99
N LYS A 123 0.70 -5.22 -7.54
CA LYS A 123 -0.69 -5.60 -7.86
C LYS A 123 -0.78 -6.64 -8.97
N THR A 124 0.21 -6.74 -9.83
CA THR A 124 0.23 -7.76 -10.91
C THR A 124 0.55 -9.15 -10.40
N VAL A 125 1.07 -9.28 -9.19
CA VAL A 125 1.52 -10.57 -8.64
C VAL A 125 0.46 -11.13 -7.68
N PRO A 126 -0.16 -12.28 -8.03
CA PRO A 126 -1.19 -12.88 -7.20
C PRO A 126 -0.61 -13.47 -5.91
N ALA A 127 -1.51 -13.76 -4.95
CA ALA A 127 -1.17 -14.57 -3.79
C ALA A 127 -0.72 -15.98 -4.20
N PRO A 128 0.08 -16.69 -3.38
CA PRO A 128 0.36 -18.11 -3.59
C PRO A 128 -0.93 -18.93 -3.66
N GLN A 129 -0.96 -19.91 -4.57
CA GLN A 129 -2.07 -20.88 -4.67
C GLN A 129 -1.89 -22.00 -3.66
#